data_a0fbc8bc40c4c424229b134ea3475b9b
#
_entry.id   a0fbc8bc40c4c424229b134ea3475b9b
#
_cell.length_a   1.000
_cell.length_b   1.000
_cell.length_c   1.000
_cell.angle_alpha   90.00
_cell.angle_beta   90.00
_cell.angle_gamma   90.00
#
_symmetry.space_group_name_H-M   'P 1'
#
loop_
_entity.id
_entity.type
_entity.pdbx_description
1 polymer ?
#
loop_
_entity_poly.entity_id
_entity_poly.type
_entity_poly.pdbx_seq_one_letter_code
_entity_poly.pdbx_strand_id
1 'polypeptide(L)'
;MELRLFLFNRFDDPLGELAWGGRLTHAEEIGGEDTLEFECPDAPAKGDRLLWRDPDSGAWREHVVVRTDEPLRGACRVYAESSLSEMLLDFIEMAQLVSRTAEQALAAALAPTRWEAGTVEDGFGKHGCMLYHTNALAALRRIEEVWGCEAEPIVEVSGNRVSRRSVSLAARRGGWRG
;
A
#
# COMPACT_ATOMS: atom_id res chain seq x y z
N MET A 1 2.68 9.79 -21.17
CA MET A 1 3.88 9.26 -20.48
C MET A 1 3.76 7.73 -20.51
N GLU A 2 4.77 7.02 -20.97
CA GLU A 2 4.74 5.55 -21.03
C GLU A 2 4.83 4.99 -19.61
N LEU A 3 3.92 4.09 -19.24
CA LEU A 3 3.92 3.46 -17.92
C LEU A 3 5.08 2.46 -17.84
N ARG A 4 5.93 2.62 -16.83
CA ARG A 4 7.08 1.76 -16.58
C ARG A 4 6.89 1.03 -15.25
N LEU A 5 7.15 -0.29 -15.26
CA LEU A 5 7.14 -1.12 -14.06
C LEU A 5 8.59 -1.45 -13.67
N PHE A 6 8.97 -1.11 -12.45
CA PHE A 6 10.26 -1.47 -11.89
C PHE A 6 10.08 -2.64 -10.94
N LEU A 7 10.91 -3.67 -11.13
CA LEU A 7 10.86 -4.91 -10.36
C LEU A 7 11.94 -4.89 -9.27
N PHE A 8 11.54 -5.28 -8.06
CA PHE A 8 12.41 -5.50 -6.91
C PHE A 8 12.11 -6.87 -6.33
N ASN A 9 13.11 -7.50 -5.74
CA ASN A 9 12.85 -8.70 -4.97
C ASN A 9 12.17 -8.36 -3.62
N ARG A 10 11.75 -9.39 -2.88
CA ARG A 10 11.12 -9.22 -1.57
C ARG A 10 11.99 -8.53 -0.50
N PHE A 11 13.28 -8.37 -0.75
CA PHE A 11 14.25 -7.67 0.12
C PHE A 11 14.55 -6.25 -0.33
N ASP A 12 13.78 -5.72 -1.26
CA ASP A 12 13.94 -4.39 -1.86
C ASP A 12 15.21 -4.22 -2.71
N ASP A 13 15.84 -5.32 -3.19
CA ASP A 13 16.92 -5.22 -4.13
C ASP A 13 16.36 -5.04 -5.55
N PRO A 14 16.88 -4.08 -6.34
CA PRO A 14 16.39 -3.83 -7.68
C PRO A 14 16.77 -4.97 -8.63
N LEU A 15 15.79 -5.50 -9.35
CA LEU A 15 15.97 -6.50 -10.40
C LEU A 15 15.97 -5.89 -11.80
N GLY A 16 15.44 -4.67 -11.95
CA GLY A 16 15.42 -3.92 -13.20
C GLY A 16 14.03 -3.46 -13.60
N GLU A 17 13.87 -3.08 -14.86
CA GLU A 17 12.58 -2.73 -15.44
C GLU A 17 11.93 -3.99 -16.00
N LEU A 18 10.68 -4.23 -15.61
CA LEU A 18 9.90 -5.36 -16.07
C LEU A 18 9.26 -5.03 -17.42
N ALA A 19 9.59 -5.82 -18.45
CA ALA A 19 8.88 -5.77 -19.72
C ALA A 19 7.46 -6.33 -19.51
N TRP A 20 6.46 -5.57 -19.90
CA TRP A 20 5.07 -5.98 -19.86
C TRP A 20 4.38 -5.66 -21.19
N GLY A 21 3.28 -6.35 -21.47
CA GLY A 21 2.52 -6.17 -22.70
C GLY A 21 1.04 -6.39 -22.47
N GLY A 22 0.26 -6.20 -23.53
CA GLY A 22 -1.18 -6.34 -23.46
C GLY A 22 -1.88 -5.25 -22.65
N ARG A 23 -2.79 -5.65 -21.76
CA ARG A 23 -3.57 -4.75 -20.92
C ARG A 23 -3.03 -4.75 -19.50
N LEU A 24 -2.76 -3.56 -18.96
CA LEU A 24 -2.54 -3.37 -17.53
C LEU A 24 -3.83 -2.78 -16.93
N THR A 25 -4.30 -3.36 -15.85
CA THR A 25 -5.47 -2.91 -15.11
C THR A 25 -5.07 -2.62 -13.68
N HIS A 26 -5.30 -1.40 -13.23
CA HIS A 26 -5.22 -1.00 -11.83
C HIS A 26 -6.65 -0.78 -11.31
N ALA A 27 -7.01 -1.42 -10.22
CA ALA A 27 -8.29 -1.25 -9.55
C ALA A 27 -8.05 -0.86 -8.10
N GLU A 28 -8.63 0.25 -7.66
CA GLU A 28 -8.48 0.77 -6.30
C GLU A 28 -9.85 1.13 -5.73
N GLU A 29 -10.14 0.63 -4.52
CA GLU A 29 -11.27 1.02 -3.69
C GLU A 29 -10.78 1.70 -2.41
N ILE A 30 -11.40 2.81 -2.04
CA ILE A 30 -11.10 3.51 -0.78
C ILE A 30 -11.44 2.59 0.40
N GLY A 31 -10.45 2.29 1.23
CA GLY A 31 -10.61 1.35 2.34
C GLY A 31 -10.78 -0.11 1.94
N GLY A 32 -10.65 -0.43 0.66
CA GLY A 32 -10.84 -1.74 0.06
C GLY A 32 -9.59 -2.30 -0.62
N GLU A 33 -9.83 -2.96 -1.73
CA GLU A 33 -8.80 -3.57 -2.56
C GLU A 33 -8.05 -2.52 -3.38
N ASP A 34 -6.74 -2.74 -3.56
CA ASP A 34 -5.87 -1.99 -4.46
C ASP A 34 -4.99 -3.02 -5.16
N THR A 35 -5.30 -3.30 -6.43
CA THR A 35 -4.77 -4.42 -7.19
C THR A 35 -4.23 -3.99 -8.55
N LEU A 36 -3.21 -4.70 -9.02
CA LEU A 36 -2.59 -4.50 -10.33
C LEU A 36 -2.55 -5.83 -11.08
N GLU A 37 -3.15 -5.87 -12.26
CA GLU A 37 -3.12 -7.03 -13.15
C GLU A 37 -2.52 -6.67 -14.49
N PHE A 38 -1.63 -7.52 -15.02
CA PHE A 38 -1.02 -7.33 -16.33
C PHE A 38 -0.44 -8.63 -16.87
N GLU A 39 0.02 -8.60 -18.13
CA GLU A 39 0.72 -9.70 -18.78
C GLU A 39 2.19 -9.35 -19.02
N CYS A 40 3.09 -10.30 -18.84
CA CYS A 40 4.52 -10.13 -19.07
C CYS A 40 5.16 -11.42 -19.67
N PRO A 41 6.25 -11.30 -20.44
CA PRO A 41 6.95 -12.46 -21.00
C PRO A 41 7.64 -13.31 -19.92
N ASP A 42 8.22 -12.65 -18.92
CA ASP A 42 8.99 -13.28 -17.85
C ASP A 42 8.28 -13.09 -16.50
N ALA A 43 7.92 -14.20 -15.87
CA ALA A 43 7.16 -14.21 -14.63
C ALA A 43 7.97 -13.68 -13.45
N PRO A 44 7.54 -12.60 -12.76
CA PRO A 44 8.10 -12.23 -11.47
C PRO A 44 7.74 -13.28 -10.42
N ALA A 45 8.61 -13.45 -9.43
CA ALA A 45 8.36 -14.38 -8.34
C ALA A 45 7.30 -13.85 -7.36
N LYS A 46 6.57 -14.76 -6.72
CA LYS A 46 5.68 -14.39 -5.62
C LYS A 46 6.47 -13.68 -4.50
N GLY A 47 5.97 -12.52 -4.09
CA GLY A 47 6.60 -11.66 -3.09
C GLY A 47 7.55 -10.62 -3.69
N ASP A 48 7.83 -10.67 -4.99
CA ASP A 48 8.51 -9.57 -5.67
C ASP A 48 7.64 -8.32 -5.67
N ARG A 49 8.28 -7.15 -5.77
CA ARG A 49 7.65 -5.85 -5.67
C ARG A 49 7.67 -5.13 -6.99
N LEU A 50 6.55 -4.54 -7.32
CA LEU A 50 6.35 -3.73 -8.51
C LEU A 50 6.21 -2.28 -8.08
N LEU A 51 7.12 -1.45 -8.54
CA LEU A 51 7.09 -0.01 -8.31
C LEU A 51 6.77 0.69 -9.63
N TRP A 52 5.77 1.56 -9.62
CA TRP A 52 5.35 2.28 -10.80
C TRP A 52 4.81 3.65 -10.44
N ARG A 53 4.80 4.54 -11.41
CA ARG A 53 4.28 5.88 -11.23
C ARG A 53 2.90 5.98 -11.84
N ASP A 54 1.93 6.28 -11.00
CA ASP A 54 0.55 6.48 -11.40
C ASP A 54 0.47 7.67 -12.39
N PRO A 55 -0.03 7.44 -13.62
CA PRO A 55 -0.08 8.49 -14.65
C PRO A 55 -1.03 9.63 -14.29
N ASP A 56 -2.06 9.38 -13.50
CA ASP A 56 -3.08 10.37 -13.16
C ASP A 56 -2.64 11.25 -11.99
N SER A 57 -2.15 10.66 -10.91
CA SER A 57 -1.70 11.40 -9.72
C SER A 57 -0.22 11.79 -9.77
N GLY A 58 0.59 11.10 -10.56
CA GLY A 58 2.04 11.21 -10.57
C GLY A 58 2.72 10.64 -9.32
N ALA A 59 1.97 10.02 -8.41
CA ALA A 59 2.49 9.39 -7.20
C ALA A 59 3.15 8.04 -7.50
N TRP A 60 4.13 7.66 -6.68
CA TRP A 60 4.67 6.31 -6.72
C TRP A 60 3.72 5.33 -6.03
N ARG A 61 3.48 4.21 -6.68
CA ARG A 61 2.68 3.09 -6.19
C ARG A 61 3.56 1.85 -6.07
N GLU A 62 3.33 1.07 -5.03
CA GLU A 62 4.02 -0.20 -4.82
C GLU A 62 3.00 -1.32 -4.64
N HIS A 63 3.17 -2.38 -5.45
CA HIS A 63 2.37 -3.60 -5.37
C HIS A 63 3.28 -4.81 -5.16
N VAL A 64 2.78 -5.81 -4.45
CA VAL A 64 3.49 -7.07 -4.20
C VAL A 64 2.85 -8.17 -5.03
N VAL A 65 3.67 -8.93 -5.73
CA VAL A 65 3.20 -10.05 -6.55
C VAL A 65 2.65 -11.15 -5.64
N VAL A 66 1.36 -11.41 -5.77
CA VAL A 66 0.64 -12.44 -5.01
C VAL A 66 0.58 -13.74 -5.79
N ARG A 67 0.32 -13.63 -7.10
CA ARG A 67 0.16 -14.78 -7.99
C ARG A 67 0.66 -14.47 -9.39
N THR A 68 1.29 -15.47 -9.99
CA THR A 68 1.64 -15.47 -11.40
C THR A 68 1.13 -16.77 -12.02
N ASP A 69 0.30 -16.63 -13.06
CA ASP A 69 -0.20 -17.76 -13.83
C ASP A 69 0.65 -17.90 -15.10
N GLU A 70 1.41 -19.00 -15.18
CA GLU A 70 2.31 -19.31 -16.30
C GLU A 70 1.62 -20.31 -17.24
N PRO A 71 1.10 -19.88 -18.41
CA PRO A 71 0.53 -20.80 -19.38
C PRO A 71 1.64 -21.60 -20.08
N LEU A 72 1.31 -22.77 -20.61
CA LEU A 72 2.24 -23.57 -21.41
C LEU A 72 2.76 -22.84 -22.66
N ARG A 73 2.04 -21.83 -23.14
CA ARG A 73 2.42 -20.96 -24.25
C ARG A 73 1.81 -19.57 -24.03
N GLY A 74 2.57 -18.54 -24.37
CA GLY A 74 2.13 -17.14 -24.26
C GLY A 74 2.72 -16.40 -23.08
N ALA A 75 2.19 -15.21 -22.81
CA ALA A 75 2.62 -14.38 -21.71
C ALA A 75 2.06 -14.85 -20.37
N CYS A 76 2.83 -14.63 -19.30
CA CYS A 76 2.41 -14.87 -17.92
C CYS A 76 1.43 -13.79 -17.49
N ARG A 77 0.38 -14.16 -16.76
CA ARG A 77 -0.52 -13.21 -16.12
C ARG A 77 -0.11 -13.00 -14.67
N VAL A 78 0.10 -11.74 -14.29
CA VAL A 78 0.51 -11.34 -12.96
C VAL A 78 -0.66 -10.67 -12.24
N TYR A 79 -0.89 -11.09 -10.99
CA TYR A 79 -1.79 -10.44 -10.05
C TYR A 79 -0.97 -9.97 -8.85
N ALA A 80 -1.04 -8.68 -8.56
CA ALA A 80 -0.34 -8.04 -7.46
C ALA A 80 -1.31 -7.19 -6.63
N GLU A 81 -1.06 -7.09 -5.34
CA GLU A 81 -1.82 -6.27 -4.40
C GLU A 81 -0.95 -5.15 -3.85
N SER A 82 -1.57 -4.04 -3.46
CA SER A 82 -0.88 -2.96 -2.76
C SER A 82 -0.02 -3.49 -1.63
N SER A 83 1.18 -2.94 -1.47
CA SER A 83 2.08 -3.34 -0.39
C SER A 83 1.53 -3.09 1.02
N LEU A 84 0.42 -2.33 1.16
CA LEU A 84 -0.35 -2.28 2.41
C LEU A 84 -0.91 -3.64 2.82
N SER A 85 -1.18 -4.55 1.88
CA SER A 85 -1.69 -5.89 2.19
C SER A 85 -0.73 -6.70 3.07
N GLU A 86 0.56 -6.38 3.07
CA GLU A 86 1.54 -7.02 3.94
C GLU A 86 1.25 -6.79 5.43
N MET A 87 0.56 -5.70 5.80
CA MET A 87 0.10 -5.44 7.17
C MET A 87 -0.87 -6.51 7.71
N LEU A 88 -1.41 -7.38 6.86
CA LEU A 88 -2.18 -8.56 7.30
C LEU A 88 -1.32 -9.55 8.10
N LEU A 89 0.00 -9.54 7.88
CA LEU A 89 0.95 -10.41 8.57
C LEU A 89 1.49 -9.81 9.87
N ASP A 90 1.28 -8.51 10.09
CA ASP A 90 1.75 -7.78 11.26
C ASP A 90 0.68 -7.81 12.35
N PHE A 91 0.99 -8.36 13.50
CA PHE A 91 0.03 -8.66 14.56
C PHE A 91 0.10 -7.66 15.71
N ILE A 92 -1.06 -7.23 16.19
CA ILE A 92 -1.24 -6.40 17.39
C ILE A 92 -1.93 -7.26 18.44
N GLU A 93 -1.23 -7.59 19.52
CA GLU A 93 -1.80 -8.36 20.61
C GLU A 93 -2.85 -7.52 21.37
N MET A 94 -2.46 -6.33 21.81
CA MET A 94 -3.36 -5.40 22.49
C MET A 94 -2.82 -3.97 22.45
N ALA A 95 -3.67 -3.03 22.03
CA ALA A 95 -3.43 -1.61 22.19
C ALA A 95 -4.73 -0.91 22.62
N GLN A 96 -4.75 -0.37 23.83
CA GLN A 96 -5.87 0.39 24.34
C GLN A 96 -5.65 1.89 24.05
N LEU A 97 -6.44 2.45 23.17
CA LEU A 97 -6.41 3.85 22.80
C LEU A 97 -7.51 4.58 23.60
N VAL A 98 -7.11 5.45 24.49
CA VAL A 98 -8.04 6.27 25.29
C VAL A 98 -7.71 7.73 25.08
N SER A 99 -8.67 8.50 24.56
CA SER A 99 -8.51 9.95 24.29
C SER A 99 -7.25 10.28 23.47
N ARG A 100 -7.03 9.52 22.37
CA ARG A 100 -5.87 9.68 21.50
C ARG A 100 -6.21 10.52 20.27
N THR A 101 -5.21 11.23 19.74
CA THR A 101 -5.30 11.87 18.44
C THR A 101 -5.21 10.81 17.32
N ALA A 102 -5.66 11.14 16.10
CA ALA A 102 -5.53 10.26 14.94
C ALA A 102 -4.07 9.86 14.68
N GLU A 103 -3.12 10.80 14.84
CA GLU A 103 -1.69 10.54 14.70
C GLU A 103 -1.18 9.50 15.72
N GLN A 104 -1.59 9.63 16.99
CA GLN A 104 -1.21 8.65 18.03
C GLN A 104 -1.81 7.27 17.77
N ALA A 105 -3.04 7.23 17.26
CA ALA A 105 -3.69 5.99 16.89
C ALA A 105 -3.01 5.33 15.69
N LEU A 106 -2.69 6.10 14.65
CA LEU A 106 -1.96 5.65 13.48
C LEU A 106 -0.60 5.06 13.89
N ALA A 107 0.17 5.78 14.70
CA ALA A 107 1.46 5.29 15.18
C ALA A 107 1.35 3.95 15.93
N ALA A 108 0.29 3.77 16.72
CA ALA A 108 0.04 2.50 17.42
C ALA A 108 -0.30 1.34 16.46
N ALA A 109 -1.07 1.61 15.40
CA ALA A 109 -1.40 0.59 14.41
C ALA A 109 -0.20 0.21 13.54
N LEU A 110 0.69 1.15 13.24
CA LEU A 110 1.87 0.94 12.40
C LEU A 110 3.08 0.39 13.16
N ALA A 111 3.06 0.40 14.50
CA ALA A 111 4.19 -0.01 15.33
C ALA A 111 4.80 -1.39 14.99
N PRO A 112 4.03 -2.45 14.66
CA PRO A 112 4.60 -3.73 14.28
C PRO A 112 5.02 -3.83 12.81
N THR A 113 4.74 -2.80 12.00
CA THR A 113 4.92 -2.81 10.55
C THR A 113 6.21 -2.12 10.13
N ARG A 114 6.54 -2.21 8.84
CA ARG A 114 7.60 -1.43 8.21
C ARG A 114 7.11 -0.07 7.67
N TRP A 115 5.84 0.26 7.88
CA TRP A 115 5.24 1.53 7.51
C TRP A 115 5.38 2.55 8.62
N GLU A 116 5.59 3.80 8.25
CA GLU A 116 5.69 4.93 9.17
C GLU A 116 4.43 5.80 9.12
N ALA A 117 4.15 6.51 10.21
CA ALA A 117 3.12 7.53 10.19
C ALA A 117 3.57 8.71 9.29
N GLY A 118 2.74 9.03 8.32
CA GLY A 118 2.89 10.19 7.44
C GLY A 118 2.21 11.43 8.01
N THR A 119 1.68 12.27 7.12
CA THR A 119 0.93 13.46 7.49
C THR A 119 -0.48 13.10 7.95
N VAL A 120 -0.93 13.70 9.03
CA VAL A 120 -2.31 13.58 9.50
C VAL A 120 -2.95 14.95 9.43
N GLU A 121 -4.06 15.08 8.71
CA GLU A 121 -4.82 16.33 8.67
C GLU A 121 -5.34 16.70 10.06
N ASP A 122 -5.46 17.99 10.31
CA ASP A 122 -6.04 18.51 11.54
C ASP A 122 -7.56 18.31 11.58
N GLY A 123 -8.14 18.27 12.79
CA GLY A 123 -9.58 18.33 12.99
C GLY A 123 -10.28 17.03 13.33
N PHE A 124 -9.60 15.89 13.34
CA PHE A 124 -10.22 14.59 13.68
C PHE A 124 -10.58 14.44 15.17
N GLY A 125 -10.10 15.32 16.03
CA GLY A 125 -10.36 15.27 17.46
C GLY A 125 -9.64 14.10 18.18
N LYS A 126 -10.06 13.86 19.41
CA LYS A 126 -9.56 12.75 20.22
C LYS A 126 -10.65 11.72 20.41
N HIS A 127 -10.33 10.47 20.07
CA HIS A 127 -11.22 9.33 20.20
C HIS A 127 -10.55 8.18 20.94
N GLY A 128 -11.25 7.08 21.08
CA GLY A 128 -10.70 5.87 21.69
C GLY A 128 -11.26 4.62 21.03
N CYS A 129 -10.41 3.60 20.96
CA CYS A 129 -10.82 2.26 20.57
C CYS A 129 -9.89 1.22 21.20
N MET A 130 -10.30 -0.01 21.17
CA MET A 130 -9.48 -1.17 21.54
C MET A 130 -9.03 -1.89 20.27
N LEU A 131 -7.73 -2.08 20.12
CA LEU A 131 -7.13 -2.97 19.14
C LEU A 131 -6.69 -4.23 19.91
N TYR A 132 -7.36 -5.33 19.66
CA TYR A 132 -7.16 -6.55 20.41
C TYR A 132 -7.14 -7.77 19.49
N HIS A 133 -6.05 -8.55 19.54
CA HIS A 133 -5.84 -9.73 18.71
C HIS A 133 -6.18 -9.47 17.24
N THR A 134 -5.60 -8.42 16.67
CA THR A 134 -5.88 -7.97 15.30
C THR A 134 -4.60 -7.79 14.49
N ASN A 135 -4.70 -7.77 13.17
CA ASN A 135 -3.58 -7.39 12.31
C ASN A 135 -3.54 -5.86 12.09
N ALA A 136 -2.39 -5.36 11.67
CA ALA A 136 -2.18 -3.92 11.51
C ALA A 136 -3.08 -3.30 10.42
N LEU A 137 -3.44 -4.05 9.36
CA LEU A 137 -4.36 -3.55 8.32
C LEU A 137 -5.77 -3.35 8.90
N ALA A 138 -6.27 -4.33 9.64
CA ALA A 138 -7.58 -4.22 10.30
C ALA A 138 -7.58 -3.11 11.37
N ALA A 139 -6.46 -2.93 12.09
CA ALA A 139 -6.30 -1.81 13.01
C ALA A 139 -6.35 -0.46 12.30
N LEU A 140 -5.69 -0.33 11.14
CA LEU A 140 -5.75 0.87 10.30
C LEU A 140 -7.20 1.16 9.86
N ARG A 141 -7.94 0.15 9.38
CA ARG A 141 -9.36 0.30 9.01
C ARG A 141 -10.23 0.73 10.19
N ARG A 142 -9.94 0.20 11.38
CA ARG A 142 -10.64 0.63 12.61
C ARG A 142 -10.37 2.09 12.95
N ILE A 143 -9.16 2.58 12.71
CA ILE A 143 -8.82 3.99 12.90
C ILE A 143 -9.57 4.87 11.91
N GLU A 144 -9.60 4.50 10.61
CA GLU A 144 -10.37 5.22 9.61
C GLU A 144 -11.84 5.36 10.02
N GLU A 145 -12.45 4.28 10.49
CA GLU A 145 -13.84 4.28 10.94
C GLU A 145 -14.06 5.18 12.16
N VAL A 146 -13.20 5.08 13.19
CA VAL A 146 -13.39 5.78 14.48
C VAL A 146 -13.08 7.27 14.40
N TRP A 147 -12.06 7.65 13.62
CA TRP A 147 -11.67 9.06 13.45
C TRP A 147 -12.34 9.71 12.24
N GLY A 148 -13.03 8.94 11.39
CA GLY A 148 -13.72 9.47 10.20
C GLY A 148 -12.76 9.99 9.16
N CYS A 149 -11.65 9.29 8.95
CA CYS A 149 -10.59 9.65 8.02
C CYS A 149 -10.38 8.54 6.97
N GLU A 150 -9.59 8.84 5.96
CA GLU A 150 -9.18 7.90 4.92
C GLU A 150 -7.65 7.79 4.92
N ALA A 151 -7.14 6.55 4.93
CA ALA A 151 -5.72 6.27 4.89
C ALA A 151 -5.19 6.29 3.45
N GLU A 152 -4.08 6.98 3.25
CA GLU A 152 -3.38 7.07 1.98
C GLU A 152 -1.95 6.52 2.11
N PRO A 153 -1.61 5.42 1.42
CA PRO A 153 -0.25 4.93 1.37
C PRO A 153 0.60 5.84 0.48
N ILE A 154 1.76 6.22 0.98
CA ILE A 154 2.72 7.05 0.26
C ILE A 154 4.05 6.32 0.20
N VAL A 155 4.55 6.14 -1.02
CA VAL A 155 5.85 5.54 -1.30
C VAL A 155 6.78 6.61 -1.86
N GLU A 156 7.90 6.83 -1.20
CA GLU A 156 8.93 7.75 -1.64
C GLU A 156 10.10 6.97 -2.25
N VAL A 157 10.61 7.47 -3.37
CA VAL A 157 11.69 6.83 -4.12
C VAL A 157 12.88 7.78 -4.22
N SER A 158 14.04 7.30 -3.85
CA SER A 158 15.31 8.03 -4.01
C SER A 158 16.30 7.17 -4.79
N GLY A 159 16.74 7.67 -5.94
CA GLY A 159 17.53 6.89 -6.87
C GLY A 159 16.73 5.70 -7.39
N ASN A 160 17.27 4.49 -7.23
CA ASN A 160 16.65 3.24 -7.66
C ASN A 160 16.07 2.41 -6.50
N ARG A 161 15.71 3.04 -5.38
CA ARG A 161 15.19 2.33 -4.20
C ARG A 161 14.03 3.07 -3.59
N VAL A 162 13.12 2.31 -2.97
CA VAL A 162 12.14 2.87 -2.06
C VAL A 162 12.86 3.39 -0.83
N SER A 163 12.76 4.69 -0.58
CA SER A 163 13.41 5.35 0.55
C SER A 163 12.52 5.41 1.79
N ARG A 164 11.19 5.45 1.57
CA ARG A 164 10.23 5.54 2.67
C ARG A 164 8.87 4.97 2.26
N ARG A 165 8.20 4.32 3.20
CA ARG A 165 6.80 3.92 3.12
C ARG A 165 6.07 4.53 4.29
N SER A 166 5.06 5.35 4.03
CA SER A 166 4.28 6.01 5.07
C SER A 166 2.78 5.95 4.77
N VAL A 167 1.98 6.03 5.82
CA VAL A 167 0.53 6.16 5.72
C VAL A 167 0.15 7.52 6.24
N SER A 168 -0.54 8.31 5.40
CA SER A 168 -1.13 9.59 5.79
C SER A 168 -2.62 9.43 6.03
N LEU A 169 -3.21 10.30 6.87
CA LEU A 169 -4.64 10.34 7.13
C LEU A 169 -5.21 11.68 6.68
N ALA A 170 -6.25 11.62 5.86
CA ALA A 170 -6.96 12.78 5.34
C ALA A 170 -8.47 12.63 5.59
N ALA A 171 -9.22 13.72 5.61
CA ALA A 171 -10.67 13.67 5.72
C ALA A 171 -11.30 13.03 4.48
N ARG A 172 -10.68 13.21 3.30
CA ARG A 172 -11.01 12.53 2.04
C ARG A 172 -9.78 12.37 1.17
N ARG A 173 -9.54 11.17 0.67
CA ARG A 173 -8.57 10.93 -0.39
C ARG A 173 -9.09 11.54 -1.71
N GLY A 174 -8.22 12.21 -2.43
CA GLY A 174 -8.56 12.76 -3.74
C GLY A 174 -9.54 13.94 -3.71
N GLY A 175 -9.72 14.60 -2.57
CA GLY A 175 -10.48 15.85 -2.50
C GLY A 175 -9.89 16.89 -3.43
N TRP A 176 -10.75 17.49 -4.26
CA TRP A 176 -10.39 18.59 -5.17
C TRP A 176 -9.63 19.67 -4.39
N ARG A 177 -8.34 19.80 -4.66
CA ARG A 177 -7.60 21.01 -4.27
C ARG A 177 -7.90 22.05 -5.37
N GLY A 178 -8.96 22.83 -5.12
CA GLY A 178 -9.29 23.98 -5.92
C GLY A 178 -8.23 25.07 -5.82
#